data_140c9a11fe624e20b79ed738bfa3cba4
#
_entry.id   140c9a11fe624e20b79ed738bfa3cba4
#
_cell.length_a   1.000
_cell.length_b   1.000
_cell.length_c   1.000
_cell.angle_alpha   90.00
_cell.angle_beta   90.00
_cell.angle_gamma   90.00
#
_symmetry.space_group_name_H-M   'P 1'
#
loop_
_entity.id
_entity.type
_entity.pdbx_description
1 polymer ?
#
loop_
_entity_poly.entity_id
_entity_poly.type
_entity_poly.pdbx_seq_one_letter_code
_entity_poly.pdbx_strand_id
1 'polypeptide(L)'
;MISGKEYYASHSAIDDNAILADLAPDLQRDVADYLLHASIKHHPLFAALPEDSLWKVLAIVRTESLDAGALVVGRGRPSSTLYIVRAGRVETSYEGGQRLVGAGASFGELCVLGLSTVSLVDATCVVQSDFFFIHRDRFLNAFSNLPEVLAEMAAREDVYRRRPVRVPKASLGSG
;
A
#
# COMPACT_ATOMS: atom_id res chain seq x y z
N MET A 1 -5.00 -3.83 -24.91
CA MET A 1 -3.68 -3.20 -25.06
C MET A 1 -3.16 -2.80 -23.69
N ILE A 2 -1.97 -3.25 -23.33
CA ILE A 2 -1.33 -2.86 -22.07
C ILE A 2 -0.95 -1.39 -22.21
N SER A 3 -1.30 -0.56 -21.24
CA SER A 3 -0.85 0.82 -21.24
C SER A 3 0.67 0.86 -21.11
N GLY A 4 1.33 1.74 -21.82
CA GLY A 4 2.77 1.92 -21.70
C GLY A 4 3.18 2.29 -20.28
N LYS A 5 2.30 2.96 -19.56
CA LYS A 5 2.48 3.37 -18.17
C LYS A 5 2.60 2.16 -17.23
N GLU A 6 1.76 1.15 -17.39
CA GLU A 6 1.81 -0.08 -16.59
C GLU A 6 3.07 -0.87 -16.88
N TYR A 7 3.44 -0.98 -18.13
CA TYR A 7 4.67 -1.65 -18.55
C TYR A 7 5.90 -1.02 -17.91
N TYR A 8 6.03 0.30 -17.99
CA TYR A 8 7.16 1.02 -17.41
C TYR A 8 7.22 0.89 -15.89
N ALA A 9 6.11 0.98 -15.20
CA ALA A 9 6.06 0.83 -13.76
C ALA A 9 6.59 -0.54 -13.32
N SER A 10 6.13 -1.62 -13.96
CA SER A 10 6.56 -2.98 -13.64
C SER A 10 8.02 -3.23 -14.00
N HIS A 11 8.45 -2.78 -15.15
CA HIS A 11 9.82 -2.99 -15.64
C HIS A 11 10.82 -2.21 -14.79
N SER A 12 10.54 -0.93 -14.55
CA SER A 12 11.37 -0.05 -13.74
C SER A 12 11.55 -0.59 -12.32
N ALA A 13 10.49 -1.11 -11.71
CA ALA A 13 10.55 -1.64 -10.35
C ALA A 13 11.42 -2.90 -10.24
N ILE A 14 11.48 -3.74 -11.28
CA ILE A 14 12.36 -4.92 -11.30
C ILE A 14 13.82 -4.49 -11.37
N ASP A 15 14.15 -3.56 -12.25
CA ASP A 15 15.50 -3.05 -12.42
C ASP A 15 15.97 -2.28 -11.18
N ASP A 16 15.11 -1.43 -10.63
CA ASP A 16 15.40 -0.64 -9.44
C ASP A 16 15.65 -1.52 -8.23
N ASN A 17 14.95 -2.65 -8.12
CA ASN A 17 15.15 -3.58 -7.01
C ASN A 17 16.58 -4.16 -7.02
N ALA A 18 17.10 -4.55 -8.18
CA ALA A 18 18.45 -5.07 -8.31
C ALA A 18 19.49 -4.01 -7.94
N ILE A 19 19.30 -2.78 -8.37
CA ILE A 19 20.20 -1.66 -8.07
C ILE A 19 20.15 -1.32 -6.57
N LEU A 20 18.97 -1.24 -6.00
CA LEU A 20 18.79 -0.90 -4.59
C LEU A 20 19.40 -1.93 -3.66
N ALA A 21 19.31 -3.22 -4.01
CA ALA A 21 19.89 -4.29 -3.20
C ALA A 21 21.41 -4.20 -3.11
N ASP A 22 22.07 -3.66 -4.14
CA ASP A 22 23.52 -3.53 -4.21
C ASP A 22 24.08 -2.25 -3.56
N LEU A 23 23.21 -1.31 -3.17
CA LEU A 23 23.64 -0.08 -2.53
C LEU A 23 24.09 -0.31 -1.10
N ALA A 24 25.02 0.52 -0.62
CA ALA A 24 25.38 0.58 0.78
C ALA A 24 24.15 0.96 1.64
N PRO A 25 24.04 0.47 2.89
CA PRO A 25 22.87 0.72 3.73
C PRO A 25 22.49 2.19 3.88
N ASP A 26 23.46 3.08 4.01
CA ASP A 26 23.20 4.51 4.11
C ASP A 26 22.56 5.08 2.85
N LEU A 27 23.03 4.63 1.68
CA LEU A 27 22.48 5.03 0.40
C LEU A 27 21.08 4.43 0.18
N GLN A 28 20.86 3.21 0.62
CA GLN A 28 19.51 2.59 0.57
C GLN A 28 18.50 3.43 1.35
N ARG A 29 18.88 3.89 2.53
CA ARG A 29 18.05 4.74 3.37
C ARG A 29 17.76 6.08 2.69
N ASP A 30 18.79 6.75 2.19
CA ASP A 30 18.66 8.05 1.54
C ASP A 30 17.78 7.98 0.29
N VAL A 31 17.95 6.94 -0.53
CA VAL A 31 17.14 6.73 -1.73
C VAL A 31 15.67 6.48 -1.36
N ALA A 32 15.42 5.64 -0.36
CA ALA A 32 14.05 5.37 0.09
C ALA A 32 13.40 6.64 0.65
N ASP A 33 14.11 7.40 1.45
CA ASP A 33 13.61 8.65 2.02
C ASP A 33 13.26 9.67 0.94
N TYR A 34 14.03 9.71 -0.12
CA TYR A 34 13.82 10.65 -1.24
C TYR A 34 12.71 10.19 -2.19
N LEU A 35 12.66 8.90 -2.54
CA LEU A 35 11.76 8.38 -3.58
C LEU A 35 10.41 7.90 -3.09
N LEU A 36 10.29 7.49 -1.82
CA LEU A 36 9.01 7.04 -1.30
C LEU A 36 8.02 8.18 -1.18
N HIS A 37 6.85 7.97 -1.76
CA HIS A 37 5.74 8.92 -1.62
C HIS A 37 5.30 9.02 -0.15
N ALA A 38 4.88 10.20 0.29
CA ALA A 38 4.47 10.45 1.67
C ALA A 38 3.36 9.50 2.15
N SER A 39 2.44 9.14 1.26
CA SER A 39 1.35 8.20 1.58
C SER A 39 1.85 6.81 1.94
N ILE A 40 3.02 6.42 1.44
CA ILE A 40 3.66 5.14 1.77
C ILE A 40 4.54 5.32 3.00
N LYS A 41 5.43 6.29 2.95
CA LYS A 41 6.44 6.55 3.98
C LYS A 41 5.83 6.70 5.38
N HIS A 42 4.69 7.38 5.47
CA HIS A 42 4.01 7.64 6.74
C HIS A 42 2.82 6.71 7.00
N HIS A 43 2.67 5.66 6.20
CA HIS A 43 1.59 4.71 6.40
C HIS A 43 1.79 3.94 7.73
N PRO A 44 0.73 3.82 8.55
CA PRO A 44 0.85 3.17 9.87
C PRO A 44 1.39 1.74 9.83
N LEU A 45 1.12 1.00 8.77
CA LEU A 45 1.63 -0.36 8.60
C LEU A 45 3.16 -0.39 8.57
N PHE A 46 3.78 0.61 7.96
CA PHE A 46 5.23 0.68 7.80
C PHE A 46 5.94 1.36 8.98
N ALA A 47 5.20 1.89 9.95
CA ALA A 47 5.77 2.51 11.14
C ALA A 47 6.59 1.55 12.00
N ALA A 48 6.30 0.25 11.89
CA ALA A 48 7.05 -0.80 12.59
C ALA A 48 8.37 -1.15 11.89
N LEU A 49 8.57 -0.75 10.64
CA LEU A 49 9.79 -1.06 9.90
C LEU A 49 10.96 -0.23 10.40
N PRO A 50 12.14 -0.86 10.55
CA PRO A 50 13.38 -0.10 10.72
C PRO A 50 13.60 0.83 9.54
N GLU A 51 14.17 2.01 9.81
CA GLU A 51 14.43 3.02 8.78
C GLU A 51 15.24 2.45 7.60
N ASP A 52 16.20 1.61 7.89
CA ASP A 52 17.07 0.99 6.89
C ASP A 52 16.38 -0.12 6.08
N SER A 53 15.13 -0.45 6.39
CA SER A 53 14.32 -1.43 5.66
C SER A 53 13.26 -0.81 4.74
N LEU A 54 13.06 0.50 4.79
CA LEU A 54 12.05 1.19 3.98
C LEU A 54 12.29 1.06 2.47
N TRP A 55 13.55 0.94 2.05
CA TRP A 55 13.88 0.73 0.64
C TRP A 55 13.25 -0.56 0.08
N LYS A 56 12.99 -1.56 0.92
CA LYS A 56 12.31 -2.79 0.51
C LYS A 56 10.88 -2.53 0.05
N VAL A 57 10.22 -1.56 0.68
CA VAL A 57 8.86 -1.14 0.27
C VAL A 57 8.91 -0.55 -1.13
N LEU A 58 9.91 0.30 -1.41
CA LEU A 58 10.10 0.89 -2.74
C LEU A 58 10.25 -0.20 -3.82
N ALA A 59 10.91 -1.29 -3.49
CA ALA A 59 11.14 -2.39 -4.42
C ALA A 59 9.89 -3.21 -4.74
N ILE A 60 8.90 -3.24 -3.87
CA ILE A 60 7.71 -4.09 -4.00
C ILE A 60 6.42 -3.33 -4.33
N VAL A 61 6.42 -2.01 -4.16
CA VAL A 61 5.25 -1.19 -4.46
C VAL A 61 5.07 -1.03 -5.98
N ARG A 62 3.81 -1.05 -6.41
CA ARG A 62 3.40 -0.82 -7.81
C ARG A 62 2.37 0.29 -7.85
N THR A 63 2.12 0.80 -9.02
CA THR A 63 1.10 1.82 -9.26
C THR A 63 0.07 1.34 -10.25
N GLU A 64 -1.16 1.79 -10.07
CA GLU A 64 -2.28 1.47 -10.95
C GLU A 64 -3.23 2.66 -10.99
N SER A 65 -3.79 2.94 -12.17
CA SER A 65 -4.85 3.93 -12.34
C SER A 65 -6.13 3.22 -12.74
N LEU A 66 -7.22 3.57 -12.09
CA LEU A 66 -8.55 3.01 -12.36
C LEU A 66 -9.53 4.13 -12.69
N ASP A 67 -10.43 3.85 -13.62
CA ASP A 67 -11.42 4.83 -14.06
C ASP A 67 -12.53 5.02 -13.02
N ALA A 68 -13.26 6.14 -13.15
CA ALA A 68 -14.47 6.37 -12.36
C ALA A 68 -15.44 5.21 -12.53
N GLY A 69 -16.02 4.75 -11.43
CA GLY A 69 -16.95 3.62 -11.39
C GLY A 69 -16.29 2.25 -11.26
N ALA A 70 -14.95 2.15 -11.37
CA ALA A 70 -14.26 0.89 -11.24
C ALA A 70 -14.31 0.38 -9.80
N LEU A 71 -14.59 -0.92 -9.63
CA LEU A 71 -14.50 -1.60 -8.35
C LEU A 71 -13.06 -2.00 -8.09
N VAL A 72 -12.47 -1.47 -7.02
CA VAL A 72 -11.10 -1.82 -6.63
C VAL A 72 -11.08 -3.16 -5.90
N VAL A 73 -11.91 -3.28 -4.87
CA VAL A 73 -12.10 -4.51 -4.09
C VAL A 73 -13.57 -4.64 -3.71
N GLY A 74 -14.04 -5.88 -3.60
CA GLY A 74 -15.40 -6.20 -3.15
C GLY A 74 -15.37 -6.90 -1.80
N ARG A 75 -16.19 -6.44 -0.87
CA ARG A 75 -16.30 -7.03 0.46
C ARG A 75 -16.71 -8.50 0.37
N GLY A 76 -15.99 -9.35 1.09
CA GLY A 76 -16.19 -10.80 1.06
C GLY A 76 -15.57 -11.52 -0.14
N ARG A 77 -15.01 -10.78 -1.08
CA ARG A 77 -14.30 -11.38 -2.23
C ARG A 77 -12.84 -11.62 -1.91
N PRO A 78 -12.21 -12.65 -2.50
CA PRO A 78 -10.79 -12.90 -2.28
C PRO A 78 -9.93 -11.70 -2.61
N SER A 79 -9.00 -11.39 -1.72
CA SER A 79 -8.02 -10.32 -1.91
C SER A 79 -6.73 -10.65 -1.17
N SER A 80 -5.62 -10.26 -1.77
CA SER A 80 -4.29 -10.44 -1.19
C SER A 80 -3.47 -9.15 -1.26
N THR A 81 -4.12 -8.01 -1.45
CA THR A 81 -3.46 -6.77 -1.85
C THR A 81 -3.78 -5.63 -0.89
N LEU A 82 -2.74 -4.89 -0.51
CA LEU A 82 -2.87 -3.59 0.12
C LEU A 82 -2.97 -2.53 -0.97
N TYR A 83 -3.97 -1.66 -0.86
CA TYR A 83 -4.13 -0.48 -1.72
C TYR A 83 -3.99 0.79 -0.88
N ILE A 84 -3.24 1.76 -1.41
CA ILE A 84 -3.11 3.10 -0.83
C ILE A 84 -3.50 4.09 -1.92
N VAL A 85 -4.47 4.95 -1.64
CA VAL A 85 -4.90 5.97 -2.60
C VAL A 85 -3.80 7.02 -2.73
N ARG A 86 -3.28 7.15 -3.93
CA ARG A 86 -2.32 8.19 -4.28
C ARG A 86 -2.99 9.50 -4.66
N ALA A 87 -4.02 9.41 -5.48
CA ALA A 87 -4.81 10.55 -5.94
C ALA A 87 -6.21 10.09 -6.31
N GLY A 88 -7.18 10.97 -6.24
CA GLY A 88 -8.56 10.69 -6.60
C GLY A 88 -9.48 10.60 -5.41
N ARG A 89 -10.64 9.96 -5.62
CA ARG A 89 -11.65 9.76 -4.58
C ARG A 89 -12.26 8.37 -4.71
N VAL A 90 -12.37 7.71 -3.58
CA VAL A 90 -12.86 6.33 -3.51
C VAL A 90 -13.94 6.26 -2.45
N GLU A 91 -15.08 5.69 -2.80
CA GLU A 91 -16.13 5.39 -1.85
C GLU A 91 -15.85 4.02 -1.26
N THR A 92 -15.71 3.95 0.06
CA THR A 92 -15.52 2.71 0.79
C THR A 92 -16.75 2.40 1.64
N SER A 93 -17.15 1.14 1.62
CA SER A 93 -18.24 0.62 2.46
C SER A 93 -17.68 -0.53 3.29
N TYR A 94 -17.93 -0.50 4.58
CA TYR A 94 -17.45 -1.50 5.53
C TYR A 94 -18.56 -1.77 6.57
N GLU A 95 -18.35 -2.77 7.38
CA GLU A 95 -19.30 -3.04 8.47
C GLU A 95 -19.35 -1.82 9.41
N GLY A 96 -20.48 -1.18 9.46
CA GLY A 96 -20.70 0.02 10.29
C GLY A 96 -20.77 1.32 9.52
N GLY A 97 -20.58 1.33 8.18
CA GLY A 97 -20.79 2.55 7.44
C GLY A 97 -20.16 2.66 6.08
N GLN A 98 -20.26 3.84 5.53
CA GLN A 98 -19.64 4.23 4.28
C GLN A 98 -18.80 5.46 4.48
N ARG A 99 -17.76 5.61 3.65
CA ARG A 99 -16.89 6.78 3.72
C ARG A 99 -16.33 7.10 2.35
N LEU A 100 -16.31 8.39 2.01
CA LEU A 100 -15.57 8.89 0.88
C LEU A 100 -14.14 9.20 1.33
N VAL A 101 -13.15 8.60 0.69
CA VAL A 101 -11.75 8.75 1.04
C VAL A 101 -10.94 9.26 -0.14
N GLY A 102 -9.83 9.89 0.15
CA GLY A 102 -8.91 10.43 -0.84
C GLY A 102 -7.47 10.00 -0.56
N ALA A 103 -6.53 10.79 -1.08
CA ALA A 103 -5.10 10.50 -0.96
C ALA A 103 -4.68 10.15 0.47
N GLY A 104 -3.91 9.10 0.61
CA GLY A 104 -3.40 8.59 1.89
C GLY A 104 -4.29 7.57 2.58
N ALA A 105 -5.54 7.41 2.14
CA ALA A 105 -6.40 6.35 2.65
C ALA A 105 -5.94 5.00 2.12
N SER A 106 -6.15 3.95 2.89
CA SER A 106 -5.75 2.60 2.51
C SER A 106 -6.76 1.56 2.95
N PHE A 107 -6.71 0.41 2.29
CA PHE A 107 -7.50 -0.77 2.64
C PHE A 107 -6.74 -2.02 2.17
N GLY A 108 -7.02 -3.14 2.82
CA GLY A 108 -6.36 -4.41 2.50
C GLY A 108 -5.17 -4.72 3.40
N GLU A 109 -5.00 -4.05 4.52
CA GLU A 109 -3.90 -4.29 5.47
C GLU A 109 -3.91 -5.73 5.97
N LEU A 110 -5.08 -6.26 6.34
CA LEU A 110 -5.20 -7.64 6.78
C LEU A 110 -4.94 -8.64 5.65
N CYS A 111 -5.29 -8.26 4.44
CA CYS A 111 -5.06 -9.12 3.27
C CYS A 111 -3.57 -9.25 2.96
N VAL A 112 -2.83 -8.16 2.97
CA VAL A 112 -1.40 -8.17 2.68
C VAL A 112 -0.60 -8.88 3.77
N LEU A 113 -1.07 -8.81 5.01
CA LEU A 113 -0.46 -9.52 6.14
C LEU A 113 -0.82 -11.01 6.17
N GLY A 114 -1.77 -11.45 5.36
CA GLY A 114 -2.23 -12.83 5.36
C GLY A 114 -3.19 -13.17 6.50
N LEU A 115 -3.71 -12.18 7.21
CA LEU A 115 -4.66 -12.36 8.30
C LEU A 115 -6.10 -12.49 7.82
N SER A 116 -6.38 -12.08 6.60
CA SER A 116 -7.66 -12.27 5.95
C SER A 116 -7.43 -12.69 4.50
N THR A 117 -8.25 -13.61 4.02
CA THR A 117 -8.23 -14.04 2.62
C THR A 117 -9.24 -13.29 1.76
N VAL A 118 -10.09 -12.49 2.39
CA VAL A 118 -11.14 -11.72 1.73
C VAL A 118 -11.06 -10.26 2.14
N SER A 119 -11.53 -9.37 1.25
CA SER A 119 -11.63 -7.95 1.57
C SER A 119 -12.73 -7.70 2.61
N LEU A 120 -12.46 -6.83 3.56
CA LEU A 120 -13.43 -6.39 4.58
C LEU A 120 -14.21 -5.14 4.14
N VAL A 121 -13.86 -4.59 2.99
CA VAL A 121 -14.50 -3.38 2.46
C VAL A 121 -14.87 -3.57 0.99
N ASP A 122 -15.89 -2.82 0.56
CA ASP A 122 -16.09 -2.49 -0.85
C ASP A 122 -15.39 -1.16 -1.11
N ALA A 123 -14.68 -1.04 -2.23
CA ALA A 123 -14.05 0.21 -2.62
C ALA A 123 -14.28 0.44 -4.11
N THR A 124 -14.91 1.57 -4.43
CA THR A 124 -15.27 1.95 -5.79
C THR A 124 -14.76 3.36 -6.09
N CYS A 125 -14.11 3.54 -7.21
CA CYS A 125 -13.63 4.85 -7.64
C CYS A 125 -14.80 5.77 -8.00
N VAL A 126 -14.87 6.93 -7.38
CA VAL A 126 -15.86 7.97 -7.71
C VAL A 126 -15.40 8.79 -8.90
N VAL A 127 -14.11 9.03 -8.96
CA VAL A 127 -13.42 9.68 -10.09
C VAL A 127 -12.27 8.77 -10.51
N GLN A 128 -11.62 9.06 -11.63
CA GLN A 128 -10.38 8.38 -11.97
C GLN A 128 -9.40 8.54 -10.80
N SER A 129 -8.85 7.42 -10.33
CA SER A 129 -8.02 7.38 -9.14
C SER A 129 -6.76 6.59 -9.38
N ASP A 130 -5.69 7.04 -8.75
CA ASP A 130 -4.38 6.40 -8.80
C ASP A 130 -4.09 5.74 -7.45
N PHE A 131 -3.54 4.55 -7.51
CA PHE A 131 -3.23 3.76 -6.34
C PHE A 131 -1.78 3.31 -6.33
N PHE A 132 -1.22 3.22 -5.13
CA PHE A 132 -0.12 2.29 -4.87
C PHE A 132 -0.72 0.98 -4.42
N PHE A 133 -0.12 -0.13 -4.82
CA PHE A 133 -0.55 -1.44 -4.34
C PHE A 133 0.64 -2.35 -4.09
N ILE A 134 0.44 -3.26 -3.14
CA ILE A 134 1.45 -4.25 -2.75
C ILE A 134 0.75 -5.59 -2.57
N HIS A 135 1.20 -6.62 -3.29
CA HIS A 135 0.69 -7.98 -3.13
C HIS A 135 1.31 -8.66 -1.90
N ARG A 136 0.51 -9.49 -1.24
CA ARG A 136 0.93 -10.28 -0.08
C ARG A 136 2.23 -11.03 -0.31
N ASP A 137 2.34 -11.75 -1.41
CA ASP A 137 3.50 -12.60 -1.67
C ASP A 137 4.80 -11.79 -1.71
N ARG A 138 4.76 -10.65 -2.36
CA ARG A 138 5.90 -9.75 -2.41
C ARG A 138 6.22 -9.14 -1.06
N PHE A 139 5.18 -8.76 -0.33
CA PHE A 139 5.31 -8.17 1.00
C PHE A 139 5.92 -9.17 1.98
N LEU A 140 5.34 -10.36 2.08
CA LEU A 140 5.82 -11.37 3.02
C LEU A 140 7.22 -11.86 2.65
N ASN A 141 7.52 -11.99 1.37
CA ASN A 141 8.85 -12.37 0.92
C ASN A 141 9.90 -11.30 1.26
N ALA A 142 9.57 -10.02 1.05
CA ALA A 142 10.49 -8.92 1.33
C ALA A 142 10.85 -8.83 2.82
N PHE A 143 9.91 -9.16 3.70
CA PHE A 143 10.08 -9.04 5.15
C PHE A 143 10.17 -10.38 5.88
N SER A 144 10.42 -11.46 5.15
CA SER A 144 10.53 -12.81 5.74
C SER A 144 11.67 -12.93 6.75
N ASN A 145 12.70 -12.12 6.62
CA ASN A 145 13.83 -12.07 7.58
C ASN A 145 13.59 -11.14 8.77
N LEU A 146 12.40 -10.54 8.86
CA LEU A 146 12.00 -9.63 9.93
C LEU A 146 10.70 -10.14 10.61
N PRO A 147 10.70 -11.37 11.17
CA PRO A 147 9.47 -11.95 11.73
C PRO A 147 8.91 -11.13 12.89
N GLU A 148 9.74 -10.46 13.65
CA GLU A 148 9.34 -9.60 14.77
C GLU A 148 8.53 -8.40 14.27
N VAL A 149 8.94 -7.83 13.14
CA VAL A 149 8.24 -6.70 12.52
C VAL A 149 6.88 -7.15 12.00
N LEU A 150 6.82 -8.31 11.34
CA LEU A 150 5.55 -8.87 10.87
C LEU A 150 4.60 -9.16 12.03
N ALA A 151 5.13 -9.68 13.15
CA ALA A 151 4.34 -9.92 14.36
C ALA A 151 3.80 -8.61 14.96
N GLU A 152 4.60 -7.55 14.98
CA GLU A 152 4.17 -6.23 15.45
C GLU A 152 3.08 -5.64 14.55
N MET A 153 3.22 -5.78 13.24
CA MET A 153 2.18 -5.37 12.30
C MET A 153 0.88 -6.15 12.54
N ALA A 154 0.98 -7.45 12.71
CA ALA A 154 -0.18 -8.31 12.98
C ALA A 154 -0.87 -7.99 14.31
N ALA A 155 -0.13 -7.54 15.30
CA ALA A 155 -0.69 -7.15 16.61
C ALA A 155 -1.64 -5.95 16.50
N ARG A 156 -1.62 -5.20 15.40
CA ARG A 156 -2.51 -4.08 15.13
C ARG A 156 -3.77 -4.47 14.35
N GLU A 157 -4.08 -5.74 14.30
CA GLU A 157 -5.22 -6.27 13.53
C GLU A 157 -6.52 -5.54 13.82
N ASP A 158 -6.81 -5.27 15.08
CA ASP A 158 -8.05 -4.60 15.48
C ASP A 158 -8.20 -3.18 14.89
N VAL A 159 -7.10 -2.49 14.70
CA VAL A 159 -7.10 -1.15 14.10
C VAL A 159 -7.51 -1.24 12.65
N TYR A 160 -7.00 -2.23 11.94
CA TYR A 160 -7.28 -2.39 10.52
C TYR A 160 -8.67 -2.94 10.23
N ARG A 161 -9.26 -3.71 11.16
CA ARG A 161 -10.61 -4.28 10.98
C ARG A 161 -11.70 -3.24 11.00
N ARG A 162 -11.53 -2.19 11.76
CA ARG A 162 -12.63 -1.26 12.07
C ARG A 162 -12.99 -0.32 10.95
N ARG A 163 -12.01 0.08 10.15
CA ARG A 163 -12.20 1.06 9.07
C ARG A 163 -10.94 1.16 8.21
N PRO A 164 -11.04 1.71 7.00
CA PRO A 164 -9.85 2.02 6.23
C PRO A 164 -8.89 2.91 7.01
N VAL A 165 -7.62 2.54 7.01
CA VAL A 165 -6.57 3.31 7.66
C VAL A 165 -6.27 4.56 6.86
N ARG A 166 -5.97 5.66 7.53
CA ARG A 166 -5.58 6.92 6.92
C ARG A 166 -4.24 7.38 7.45
N VAL A 167 -3.44 7.94 6.57
CA VAL A 167 -2.22 8.65 6.96
C VAL A 167 -2.64 9.94 7.67
N PRO A 168 -1.93 10.39 8.72
CA PRO A 168 -2.25 11.65 9.41
C PRO A 168 -2.35 12.83 8.44
N LYS A 169 -3.36 13.68 8.67
CA LYS A 169 -3.68 14.81 7.79
C LYS A 169 -2.52 15.77 7.57
N ALA A 170 -1.73 16.00 8.61
CA ALA A 170 -0.58 16.89 8.57
C ALA A 170 0.50 16.42 7.58
N SER A 171 0.59 15.11 7.31
CA SER A 171 1.54 14.52 6.37
C SER A 171 1.13 14.66 4.91
N LEU A 172 -0.15 14.92 4.65
CA LEU A 172 -0.74 14.97 3.32
C LEU A 172 -1.18 16.37 2.90
N GLY A 173 -1.10 17.35 3.80
CA GLY A 173 -1.67 18.67 3.59
C GLY A 173 -3.19 18.68 3.77
N SER A 174 -3.83 19.76 3.34
CA SER A 174 -5.28 19.88 3.42
C SER A 174 -5.96 18.87 2.50
N GLY A 175 -6.67 17.99 3.07
CA GLY A 175 -7.39 16.96 2.31
C GLY A 175 -8.87 17.07 2.47
#